data_397f6bae3f1b1bcd7693b06b4dede6fa
#
_entry.id   397f6bae3f1b1bcd7693b06b4dede6fa
#
_cell.length_a   1.000
_cell.length_b   1.000
_cell.length_c   1.000
_cell.angle_alpha   90.00
_cell.angle_beta   90.00
_cell.angle_gamma   90.00
#
_symmetry.space_group_name_H-M   'P 1'
#
loop_
_entity.id
_entity.type
_entity.pdbx_description
1 polymer ?
#
loop_
_entity_poly.entity_id
_entity_poly.type
_entity_poly.pdbx_seq_one_letter_code
_entity_poly.pdbx_strand_id
1 'polypeptide(L)'
;MKYGFLTVAAAIPSVRVADLHYNLEEIKRLIDEAERQHVEVVVFPELSLTGYTCQDLFRQRTLIDGAEQAVLSLLEFTMRKDVIAIVGAPVEVGNLLLNCAIVIQQGRILGMVPKTFLPNYSEFYEKRWFASAQDLHDTPLCYAGEDVLLTARRQLFHTYGDARFGIEICEDVWAPNPPSTELALSGADIIFNLSASDELIGKHDYLINLSLIHISEPTRP
;
A
#
# COMPACT_ATOMS: atom_id res chain seq x y z
N MET A 1 -3.45 -4.91 20.72
CA MET A 1 -2.16 -5.68 20.83
C MET A 1 -2.26 -6.66 22.00
N LYS A 2 -2.14 -7.96 21.74
CA LYS A 2 -2.08 -8.95 22.82
C LYS A 2 -0.70 -8.84 23.50
N TYR A 3 -0.69 -8.51 24.78
CA TYR A 3 0.54 -8.25 25.56
C TYR A 3 1.46 -7.16 25.00
N GLY A 4 0.95 -6.21 24.23
CA GLY A 4 1.75 -5.14 23.62
C GLY A 4 2.47 -5.53 22.32
N PHE A 5 2.20 -6.73 21.77
CA PHE A 5 2.78 -7.20 20.51
C PHE A 5 1.77 -7.21 19.37
N LEU A 6 2.22 -6.86 18.19
CA LEU A 6 1.52 -6.96 16.92
C LEU A 6 2.32 -7.87 15.98
N THR A 7 1.67 -8.86 15.38
CA THR A 7 2.31 -9.74 14.39
C THR A 7 2.05 -9.19 13.00
N VAL A 8 3.10 -8.79 12.30
CA VAL A 8 3.02 -8.25 10.93
C VAL A 8 3.89 -9.06 9.98
N ALA A 9 3.55 -9.06 8.70
CA ALA A 9 4.35 -9.68 7.65
C ALA A 9 4.54 -8.74 6.46
N ALA A 10 5.77 -8.64 5.98
CA ALA A 10 6.09 -8.09 4.67
C ALA A 10 6.12 -9.26 3.66
N ALA A 11 5.16 -9.28 2.76
CA ALA A 11 5.03 -10.33 1.75
C ALA A 11 5.75 -9.93 0.46
N ILE A 12 6.54 -10.84 -0.10
CA ILE A 12 7.25 -10.63 -1.37
C ILE A 12 6.71 -11.65 -2.38
N PRO A 13 5.65 -11.31 -3.14
CA PRO A 13 5.12 -12.18 -4.17
C PRO A 13 6.07 -12.27 -5.36
N SER A 14 6.03 -13.39 -6.07
CA SER A 14 6.56 -13.42 -7.43
C SER A 14 5.61 -12.60 -8.32
N VAL A 15 6.12 -11.54 -8.94
CA VAL A 15 5.31 -10.62 -9.75
C VAL A 15 5.64 -10.77 -11.24
N ARG A 16 4.58 -10.80 -12.07
CA ARG A 16 4.67 -10.69 -13.52
C ARG A 16 4.05 -9.40 -13.98
N VAL A 17 4.78 -8.63 -14.77
CA VAL A 17 4.32 -7.33 -15.28
C VAL A 17 3.03 -7.49 -16.09
N ALA A 18 1.98 -6.78 -15.69
CA ALA A 18 0.64 -6.77 -16.28
C ALA A 18 -0.10 -8.12 -16.31
N ASP A 19 0.41 -9.16 -15.65
CA ASP A 19 -0.27 -10.45 -15.49
C ASP A 19 -1.10 -10.46 -14.20
N LEU A 20 -2.24 -9.79 -14.25
CA LEU A 20 -3.13 -9.61 -13.10
C LEU A 20 -3.58 -10.93 -12.49
N HIS A 21 -3.86 -11.94 -13.33
CA HIS A 21 -4.32 -13.24 -12.84
C HIS A 21 -3.21 -13.94 -12.02
N TYR A 22 -2.00 -13.98 -12.56
CA TYR A 22 -0.86 -14.59 -11.86
C TYR A 22 -0.57 -13.86 -10.55
N ASN A 23 -0.50 -12.53 -10.59
CA ASN A 23 -0.18 -11.72 -9.41
C ASN A 23 -1.27 -11.84 -8.34
N LEU A 24 -2.54 -11.88 -8.73
CA LEU A 24 -3.66 -12.11 -7.82
C LEU A 24 -3.55 -13.45 -7.09
N GLU A 25 -3.25 -14.53 -7.80
CA GLU A 25 -3.13 -15.86 -7.19
C GLU A 25 -1.93 -15.96 -6.22
N GLU A 26 -0.81 -15.32 -6.56
CA GLU A 26 0.33 -15.20 -5.64
C GLU A 26 -0.01 -14.40 -4.38
N ILE A 27 -0.73 -13.30 -4.51
CA ILE A 27 -1.19 -12.49 -3.39
C ILE A 27 -2.15 -13.32 -2.50
N LYS A 28 -3.12 -14.02 -3.08
CA LYS A 28 -4.04 -14.90 -2.33
C LYS A 28 -3.29 -15.98 -1.56
N ARG A 29 -2.33 -16.62 -2.20
CA ARG A 29 -1.48 -17.66 -1.57
C ARG A 29 -0.75 -17.13 -0.33
N LEU A 30 -0.20 -15.90 -0.42
CA LEU A 30 0.52 -15.28 0.68
C LEU A 30 -0.42 -14.76 1.78
N ILE A 31 -1.63 -14.31 1.44
CA ILE A 31 -2.68 -13.98 2.42
C ILE A 31 -3.07 -15.26 3.20
N ASP A 32 -3.25 -16.41 2.54
CA ASP A 32 -3.52 -17.68 3.21
C ASP A 32 -2.37 -18.11 4.13
N GLU A 33 -1.14 -17.88 3.71
CA GLU A 33 0.03 -18.15 4.54
C GLU A 33 0.05 -17.27 5.80
N ALA A 34 -0.21 -15.96 5.63
CA ALA A 34 -0.29 -15.00 6.73
C ALA A 34 -1.41 -15.37 7.73
N GLU A 35 -2.60 -15.71 7.22
CA GLU A 35 -3.74 -16.16 8.06
C GLU A 35 -3.38 -17.39 8.88
N ARG A 36 -2.75 -18.40 8.26
CA ARG A 36 -2.31 -19.63 8.96
C ARG A 36 -1.27 -19.37 10.04
N GLN A 37 -0.46 -18.33 9.89
CA GLN A 37 0.55 -17.90 10.86
C GLN A 37 0.01 -16.89 11.88
N HIS A 38 -1.30 -16.60 11.87
CA HIS A 38 -1.93 -15.63 12.77
C HIS A 38 -1.30 -14.22 12.66
N VAL A 39 -0.91 -13.83 11.46
CA VAL A 39 -0.47 -12.47 11.15
C VAL A 39 -1.68 -11.54 11.20
N GLU A 40 -1.58 -10.42 11.91
CA GLU A 40 -2.65 -9.44 12.00
C GLU A 40 -2.68 -8.51 10.76
N VAL A 41 -1.51 -8.13 10.24
CA VAL A 41 -1.39 -7.28 9.05
C VAL A 41 -0.34 -7.84 8.10
N VAL A 42 -0.70 -8.10 6.86
CA VAL A 42 0.23 -8.47 5.78
C VAL A 42 0.29 -7.34 4.75
N VAL A 43 1.50 -6.94 4.41
CA VAL A 43 1.77 -5.83 3.48
C VAL A 43 2.44 -6.36 2.22
N PHE A 44 1.91 -5.98 1.08
CA PHE A 44 2.44 -6.29 -0.24
C PHE A 44 3.17 -5.08 -0.85
N PRO A 45 4.05 -5.27 -1.83
CA PRO A 45 4.75 -4.17 -2.48
C PRO A 45 3.81 -3.19 -3.19
N GLU A 46 4.33 -2.00 -3.46
CA GLU A 46 3.72 -0.99 -4.32
C GLU A 46 3.34 -1.59 -5.67
N LEU A 47 2.11 -1.31 -6.16
CA LEU A 47 1.58 -1.82 -7.43
C LEU A 47 1.69 -3.36 -7.58
N SER A 48 1.60 -4.09 -6.49
CA SER A 48 1.79 -5.55 -6.47
C SER A 48 0.81 -6.32 -7.36
N LEU A 49 -0.39 -5.78 -7.62
CA LEU A 49 -1.37 -6.40 -8.52
C LEU A 49 -0.97 -6.31 -9.99
N THR A 50 -0.36 -5.22 -10.43
CA THR A 50 0.00 -5.00 -11.84
C THR A 50 1.47 -5.26 -12.13
N GLY A 51 2.32 -5.11 -11.12
CA GLY A 51 3.74 -4.85 -11.26
C GLY A 51 4.01 -3.35 -11.48
N TYR A 52 5.15 -2.88 -10.98
CA TYR A 52 5.53 -1.47 -11.05
C TYR A 52 5.92 -1.03 -12.48
N THR A 53 6.56 -1.89 -13.24
CA THR A 53 7.17 -1.56 -14.53
C THR A 53 6.23 -1.72 -15.74
N CYS A 54 4.92 -1.55 -15.54
CA CYS A 54 3.91 -1.61 -16.62
C CYS A 54 4.04 -0.46 -17.63
N GLN A 55 4.71 0.64 -17.28
CA GLN A 55 4.92 1.78 -18.17
C GLN A 55 3.61 2.29 -18.80
N ASP A 56 3.58 2.51 -20.13
CA ASP A 56 2.40 3.03 -20.84
C ASP A 56 1.19 2.08 -20.84
N LEU A 57 1.35 0.83 -20.36
CA LEU A 57 0.21 -0.04 -20.11
C LEU A 57 -0.74 0.52 -19.04
N PHE A 58 -0.27 1.36 -18.12
CA PHE A 58 -1.13 2.07 -17.18
C PHE A 58 -2.17 2.97 -17.84
N ARG A 59 -2.06 3.27 -19.15
CA ARG A 59 -3.07 3.98 -19.94
C ARG A 59 -4.09 3.06 -20.62
N GLN A 60 -3.94 1.74 -20.46
CA GLN A 60 -4.83 0.75 -21.06
C GLN A 60 -5.99 0.42 -20.11
N ARG A 61 -7.23 0.64 -20.59
CA ARG A 61 -8.43 0.29 -19.81
C ARG A 61 -8.40 -1.15 -19.30
N THR A 62 -7.96 -2.07 -20.15
CA THR A 62 -7.86 -3.50 -19.78
C THR A 62 -7.02 -3.74 -18.51
N LEU A 63 -5.93 -2.99 -18.34
CA LEU A 63 -5.10 -3.12 -17.14
C LEU A 63 -5.78 -2.52 -15.92
N ILE A 64 -6.38 -1.34 -16.06
CA ILE A 64 -7.02 -0.62 -14.94
C ILE A 64 -8.30 -1.35 -14.50
N ASP A 65 -9.19 -1.70 -15.44
CA ASP A 65 -10.41 -2.45 -15.14
C ASP A 65 -10.08 -3.84 -14.56
N GLY A 66 -9.04 -4.48 -15.09
CA GLY A 66 -8.56 -5.76 -14.58
C GLY A 66 -7.98 -5.66 -13.16
N ALA A 67 -7.31 -4.55 -12.81
CA ALA A 67 -6.82 -4.33 -11.46
C ALA A 67 -7.97 -4.15 -10.46
N GLU A 68 -9.03 -3.45 -10.83
CA GLU A 68 -10.25 -3.33 -10.02
C GLU A 68 -10.93 -4.69 -9.83
N GLN A 69 -11.06 -5.50 -10.90
CA GLN A 69 -11.60 -6.86 -10.82
C GLN A 69 -10.75 -7.77 -9.93
N ALA A 70 -9.43 -7.62 -9.94
CA ALA A 70 -8.56 -8.35 -9.04
C ALA A 70 -8.79 -7.95 -7.57
N VAL A 71 -9.03 -6.67 -7.29
CA VAL A 71 -9.42 -6.22 -5.93
C VAL A 71 -10.78 -6.81 -5.53
N LEU A 72 -11.79 -6.80 -6.41
CA LEU A 72 -13.07 -7.47 -6.14
C LEU A 72 -12.87 -8.94 -5.76
N SER A 73 -12.03 -9.66 -6.51
CA SER A 73 -11.71 -11.05 -6.20
C SER A 73 -10.98 -11.23 -4.85
N LEU A 74 -10.17 -10.25 -4.44
CA LEU A 74 -9.56 -10.23 -3.10
C LEU A 74 -10.59 -9.98 -2.00
N LEU A 75 -11.58 -9.11 -2.23
CA LEU A 75 -12.68 -8.89 -1.29
C LEU A 75 -13.45 -10.20 -1.04
N GLU A 76 -13.86 -10.89 -2.12
CA GLU A 76 -14.53 -12.19 -2.01
C GLU A 76 -13.66 -13.21 -1.27
N PHE A 77 -12.36 -13.27 -1.59
CA PHE A 77 -11.42 -14.21 -1.00
C PHE A 77 -11.18 -13.97 0.49
N THR A 78 -11.24 -12.72 0.94
CA THR A 78 -10.95 -12.33 2.33
C THR A 78 -12.17 -12.31 3.24
N MET A 79 -13.39 -12.58 2.76
CA MET A 79 -14.64 -12.51 3.53
C MET A 79 -14.61 -13.24 4.88
N ARG A 80 -13.84 -14.31 4.99
CA ARG A 80 -13.75 -15.14 6.19
C ARG A 80 -12.36 -15.18 6.79
N LYS A 81 -11.56 -14.14 6.54
CA LYS A 81 -10.20 -14.03 7.05
C LYS A 81 -10.08 -12.86 8.00
N ASP A 82 -9.34 -13.04 9.07
CA ASP A 82 -9.13 -12.01 10.08
C ASP A 82 -7.93 -11.11 9.73
N VAL A 83 -6.99 -11.60 8.92
CA VAL A 83 -5.81 -10.82 8.50
C VAL A 83 -6.22 -9.59 7.70
N ILE A 84 -5.61 -8.46 8.04
CA ILE A 84 -5.68 -7.24 7.23
C ILE A 84 -4.64 -7.36 6.12
N ALA A 85 -5.06 -7.24 4.86
CA ALA A 85 -4.16 -7.22 3.71
C ALA A 85 -4.04 -5.80 3.15
N ILE A 86 -2.81 -5.36 2.91
CA ILE A 86 -2.51 -4.07 2.27
C ILE A 86 -1.87 -4.35 0.91
N VAL A 87 -2.56 -4.05 -0.18
CA VAL A 87 -2.12 -4.34 -1.56
C VAL A 87 -1.95 -3.07 -2.36
N GLY A 88 -0.96 -3.04 -3.25
CA GLY A 88 -0.72 -1.92 -4.17
C GLY A 88 -1.45 -2.10 -5.50
N ALA A 89 -2.21 -1.08 -5.94
CA ALA A 89 -2.93 -1.08 -7.21
C ALA A 89 -3.05 0.33 -7.81
N PRO A 90 -3.15 0.44 -9.15
CA PRO A 90 -3.57 1.67 -9.81
C PRO A 90 -5.08 1.88 -9.62
N VAL A 91 -5.49 3.10 -9.31
CA VAL A 91 -6.90 3.48 -9.12
C VAL A 91 -7.21 4.70 -9.96
N GLU A 92 -8.22 4.59 -10.82
CA GLU A 92 -8.69 5.72 -11.62
C GLU A 92 -9.85 6.42 -10.91
N VAL A 93 -9.79 7.75 -10.87
CA VAL A 93 -10.87 8.60 -10.38
C VAL A 93 -11.02 9.83 -11.29
N GLY A 94 -12.14 9.95 -11.97
CA GLY A 94 -12.35 10.99 -12.98
C GLY A 94 -11.32 10.86 -14.11
N ASN A 95 -10.43 11.86 -14.21
CA ASN A 95 -9.35 11.88 -15.20
C ASN A 95 -7.95 11.67 -14.57
N LEU A 96 -7.92 11.30 -13.29
CA LEU A 96 -6.68 11.04 -12.56
C LEU A 96 -6.46 9.53 -12.43
N LEU A 97 -5.24 9.09 -12.62
CA LEU A 97 -4.78 7.75 -12.25
C LEU A 97 -3.87 7.88 -11.03
N LEU A 98 -4.16 7.16 -9.98
CA LEU A 98 -3.45 7.21 -8.71
C LEU A 98 -2.77 5.88 -8.41
N ASN A 99 -1.59 5.94 -7.82
CA ASN A 99 -0.90 4.79 -7.24
C ASN A 99 -1.38 4.67 -5.79
N CYS A 100 -2.13 3.61 -5.47
CA CYS A 100 -2.80 3.47 -4.19
C CYS A 100 -2.39 2.22 -3.43
N ALA A 101 -2.33 2.33 -2.11
CA ALA A 101 -2.40 1.21 -1.19
C ALA A 101 -3.86 1.00 -0.78
N ILE A 102 -4.37 -0.21 -0.94
CA ILE A 102 -5.75 -0.60 -0.62
C ILE A 102 -5.72 -1.51 0.59
N VAL A 103 -6.43 -1.13 1.65
CA VAL A 103 -6.52 -1.87 2.90
C VAL A 103 -7.79 -2.71 2.89
N ILE A 104 -7.63 -4.03 2.98
CA ILE A 104 -8.71 -5.00 2.83
C ILE A 104 -8.81 -5.86 4.10
N GLN A 105 -10.01 -6.07 4.59
CA GLN A 105 -10.30 -7.04 5.66
C GLN A 105 -11.74 -7.54 5.53
N GLN A 106 -11.94 -8.83 5.73
CA GLN A 106 -13.27 -9.46 5.79
C GLN A 106 -14.20 -9.08 4.65
N GLY A 107 -13.67 -9.02 3.42
CA GLY A 107 -14.45 -8.70 2.23
C GLY A 107 -14.77 -7.23 2.05
N ARG A 108 -14.15 -6.33 2.82
CA ARG A 108 -14.39 -4.88 2.77
C ARG A 108 -13.10 -4.11 2.51
N ILE A 109 -13.23 -3.00 1.83
CA ILE A 109 -12.17 -1.98 1.76
C ILE A 109 -12.29 -1.09 3.00
N LEU A 110 -11.27 -1.12 3.88
CA LEU A 110 -11.22 -0.26 5.06
C LEU A 110 -10.80 1.16 4.69
N GLY A 111 -10.02 1.33 3.62
CA GLY A 111 -9.59 2.61 3.09
C GLY A 111 -8.59 2.44 1.95
N MET A 112 -8.36 3.55 1.26
CA MET A 112 -7.41 3.63 0.14
C MET A 112 -6.49 4.82 0.36
N VAL A 113 -5.19 4.59 0.31
CA VAL A 113 -4.16 5.61 0.54
C VAL A 113 -3.43 5.89 -0.77
N PRO A 114 -3.67 7.04 -1.41
CA PRO A 114 -2.96 7.43 -2.63
C PRO A 114 -1.56 7.96 -2.31
N LYS A 115 -0.60 7.66 -3.19
CA LYS A 115 0.78 8.15 -3.10
C LYS A 115 0.84 9.68 -3.22
N THR A 116 1.59 10.32 -2.32
CA THR A 116 1.71 11.78 -2.26
C THR A 116 2.86 12.30 -3.11
N PHE A 117 4.04 11.69 -2.98
CA PHE A 117 5.23 12.14 -3.71
C PHE A 117 5.58 11.13 -4.81
N LEU A 118 5.67 11.64 -6.04
CA LEU A 118 5.94 10.83 -7.23
C LEU A 118 7.38 11.05 -7.69
N PRO A 119 8.24 10.02 -7.67
CA PRO A 119 9.59 10.16 -8.22
C PRO A 119 9.54 10.42 -9.73
N ASN A 120 10.35 11.37 -10.18
CA ASN A 120 10.43 11.71 -11.59
C ASN A 120 11.86 12.16 -11.93
N TYR A 121 12.81 11.29 -11.61
CA TYR A 121 14.25 11.47 -11.80
C TYR A 121 14.88 10.09 -12.06
N SER A 122 16.07 10.07 -12.66
CA SER A 122 16.79 8.86 -13.05
C SER A 122 15.90 7.90 -13.86
N GLU A 123 15.71 6.68 -13.39
CA GLU A 123 14.86 5.65 -13.99
C GLU A 123 13.36 5.79 -13.67
N PHE A 124 12.99 6.71 -12.78
CA PHE A 124 11.59 6.88 -12.36
C PHE A 124 10.88 7.95 -13.19
N TYR A 125 9.70 7.61 -13.70
CA TYR A 125 8.85 8.47 -14.55
C TYR A 125 7.39 8.46 -14.09
N GLU A 126 7.12 8.37 -12.80
CA GLU A 126 5.75 8.17 -12.30
C GLU A 126 4.78 9.28 -12.71
N LYS A 127 5.25 10.54 -12.80
CA LYS A 127 4.42 11.68 -13.25
C LYS A 127 3.93 11.56 -14.70
N ARG A 128 4.48 10.61 -15.48
CA ARG A 128 3.99 10.30 -16.82
C ARG A 128 2.61 9.61 -16.76
N TRP A 129 2.36 8.84 -15.71
CA TRP A 129 1.16 8.00 -15.61
C TRP A 129 0.27 8.39 -14.44
N PHE A 130 0.84 8.72 -13.29
CA PHE A 130 0.13 8.94 -12.04
C PHE A 130 0.05 10.42 -11.66
N ALA A 131 -1.06 10.78 -11.03
CA ALA A 131 -1.25 12.04 -10.34
C ALA A 131 -0.86 11.89 -8.86
N SER A 132 -0.46 12.99 -8.24
CA SER A 132 -0.19 13.07 -6.80
C SER A 132 -1.49 13.06 -6.00
N ALA A 133 -1.47 12.50 -4.79
CA ALA A 133 -2.56 12.69 -3.83
C ALA A 133 -2.85 14.17 -3.54
N GLN A 134 -1.85 15.06 -3.71
CA GLN A 134 -2.04 16.51 -3.52
C GLN A 134 -2.99 17.13 -4.56
N ASP A 135 -3.16 16.48 -5.72
CA ASP A 135 -4.07 16.93 -6.78
C ASP A 135 -5.50 16.40 -6.58
N LEU A 136 -5.72 15.57 -5.54
CA LEU A 136 -6.98 14.91 -5.27
C LEU A 136 -7.84 15.73 -4.31
N HIS A 137 -9.10 15.94 -4.68
CA HIS A 137 -10.14 16.35 -3.75
C HIS A 137 -10.84 15.11 -3.15
N ASP A 138 -11.38 15.26 -1.93
CA ASP A 138 -12.19 14.19 -1.33
C ASP A 138 -13.30 13.75 -2.31
N THR A 139 -13.21 12.53 -2.82
CA THR A 139 -14.09 12.04 -3.89
C THR A 139 -14.71 10.71 -3.49
N PRO A 140 -16.05 10.65 -3.34
CA PRO A 140 -16.76 9.38 -3.23
C PRO A 140 -16.57 8.56 -4.51
N LEU A 141 -16.23 7.29 -4.37
CA LEU A 141 -15.95 6.38 -5.47
C LEU A 141 -16.59 5.03 -5.18
N CYS A 142 -17.31 4.46 -6.15
CA CYS A 142 -17.64 3.04 -6.13
C CYS A 142 -16.49 2.29 -6.78
N TYR A 143 -15.79 1.46 -6.01
CA TYR A 143 -14.61 0.72 -6.45
C TYR A 143 -14.71 -0.74 -5.99
N ALA A 144 -14.58 -1.66 -6.91
CA ALA A 144 -14.75 -3.10 -6.66
C ALA A 144 -16.05 -3.44 -5.93
N GLY A 145 -17.12 -2.71 -6.23
CA GLY A 145 -18.45 -2.90 -5.61
C GLY A 145 -18.62 -2.30 -4.22
N GLU A 146 -17.61 -1.62 -3.67
CA GLU A 146 -17.66 -0.94 -2.38
C GLU A 146 -17.71 0.59 -2.56
N ASP A 147 -18.52 1.27 -1.73
CA ASP A 147 -18.53 2.72 -1.67
C ASP A 147 -17.42 3.20 -0.75
N VAL A 148 -16.41 3.85 -1.31
CA VAL A 148 -15.24 4.34 -0.60
C VAL A 148 -15.06 5.84 -0.77
N LEU A 149 -14.46 6.49 0.22
CA LEU A 149 -14.00 7.87 0.09
C LEU A 149 -12.52 7.87 -0.25
N LEU A 150 -12.19 8.27 -1.47
CA LEU A 150 -10.79 8.49 -1.86
C LEU A 150 -10.38 9.89 -1.43
N THR A 151 -9.35 10.00 -0.60
CA THR A 151 -8.94 11.25 0.04
C THR A 151 -7.41 11.34 0.13
N ALA A 152 -6.87 12.56 0.06
CA ALA A 152 -5.48 12.86 0.34
C ALA A 152 -5.18 12.98 1.84
N ARG A 153 -6.18 12.98 2.70
CA ARG A 153 -6.01 13.07 4.16
C ARG A 153 -5.31 11.85 4.69
N ARG A 154 -4.50 12.01 5.74
CA ARG A 154 -3.85 10.89 6.42
C ARG A 154 -4.89 10.01 7.09
N GLN A 155 -4.81 8.72 6.84
CA GLN A 155 -5.73 7.71 7.35
C GLN A 155 -5.00 6.86 8.40
N LEU A 156 -5.62 6.68 9.56
CA LEU A 156 -5.20 5.72 10.57
C LEU A 156 -6.16 4.55 10.58
N PHE A 157 -5.60 3.36 10.54
CA PHE A 157 -6.32 2.10 10.60
C PHE A 157 -6.09 1.45 11.96
N HIS A 158 -7.04 0.63 12.40
CA HIS A 158 -6.95 -0.12 13.65
C HIS A 158 -6.94 -1.61 13.39
N THR A 159 -6.10 -2.33 14.12
CA THR A 159 -6.19 -3.78 14.22
C THR A 159 -7.20 -4.16 15.31
N TYR A 160 -7.63 -5.42 15.35
CA TYR A 160 -8.46 -5.95 16.45
C TYR A 160 -7.79 -5.82 17.81
N GLY A 161 -6.47 -5.73 17.87
CA GLY A 161 -5.69 -5.57 19.08
C GLY A 161 -5.46 -4.11 19.51
N ASP A 162 -6.21 -3.14 18.95
CA ASP A 162 -6.09 -1.70 19.17
C ASP A 162 -4.75 -1.07 18.72
N ALA A 163 -3.92 -1.78 17.97
CA ALA A 163 -2.78 -1.14 17.33
C ALA A 163 -3.26 -0.23 16.19
N ARG A 164 -2.69 0.96 16.12
CA ARG A 164 -2.98 1.93 15.05
C ARG A 164 -1.85 1.92 14.05
N PHE A 165 -2.18 1.86 12.78
CA PHE A 165 -1.18 1.92 11.74
C PHE A 165 -1.53 2.96 10.66
N GLY A 166 -0.49 3.53 10.09
CA GLY A 166 -0.56 4.39 8.93
C GLY A 166 0.16 3.77 7.73
N ILE A 167 -0.06 4.35 6.56
CA ILE A 167 0.52 3.86 5.31
C ILE A 167 1.09 5.03 4.52
N GLU A 168 2.25 4.79 3.93
CA GLU A 168 2.86 5.66 2.93
C GLU A 168 3.44 4.78 1.79
N ILE A 169 3.76 5.38 0.65
CA ILE A 169 4.16 4.60 -0.53
C ILE A 169 5.51 5.10 -1.04
N CYS A 170 6.51 4.23 -0.95
CA CYS A 170 7.83 4.34 -1.57
C CYS A 170 8.48 5.72 -1.37
N GLU A 171 8.42 6.58 -2.40
CA GLU A 171 9.01 7.94 -2.42
C GLU A 171 8.51 8.84 -1.28
N ASP A 172 7.34 8.55 -0.73
CA ASP A 172 6.76 9.34 0.36
C ASP A 172 7.72 9.46 1.55
N VAL A 173 8.48 8.41 1.89
CA VAL A 173 9.42 8.41 3.03
C VAL A 173 10.63 9.32 2.82
N TRP A 174 10.98 9.62 1.56
CA TRP A 174 12.13 10.44 1.21
C TRP A 174 11.83 11.94 1.18
N ALA A 175 10.55 12.31 1.24
CA ALA A 175 10.13 13.70 1.19
C ALA A 175 10.62 14.49 2.42
N PRO A 176 10.87 15.79 2.31
CA PRO A 176 11.22 16.63 3.45
C PRO A 176 10.19 16.65 4.58
N ASN A 177 8.91 16.47 4.24
CA ASN A 177 7.81 16.26 5.18
C ASN A 177 7.03 15.02 4.75
N PRO A 178 7.48 13.82 5.15
CA PRO A 178 6.84 12.57 4.74
C PRO A 178 5.48 12.40 5.43
N PRO A 179 4.53 11.65 4.82
CA PRO A 179 3.26 11.29 5.44
C PRO A 179 3.41 10.67 6.83
N SER A 180 4.48 9.88 7.03
CA SER A 180 4.82 9.26 8.31
C SER A 180 4.94 10.24 9.47
N THR A 181 5.40 11.48 9.24
CA THR A 181 5.47 12.51 10.29
C THR A 181 4.07 12.83 10.83
N GLU A 182 3.10 13.10 9.95
CA GLU A 182 1.73 13.40 10.37
C GLU A 182 1.04 12.18 10.98
N LEU A 183 1.29 10.99 10.44
CA LEU A 183 0.76 9.72 10.95
C LEU A 183 1.27 9.43 12.37
N ALA A 184 2.58 9.61 12.62
CA ALA A 184 3.18 9.44 13.94
C ALA A 184 2.60 10.44 14.95
N LEU A 185 2.50 11.73 14.59
CA LEU A 185 1.90 12.77 15.44
C LEU A 185 0.41 12.51 15.70
N SER A 186 -0.29 11.85 14.77
CA SER A 186 -1.69 11.43 14.95
C SER A 186 -1.82 10.15 15.77
N GLY A 187 -0.70 9.54 16.17
CA GLY A 187 -0.64 8.41 17.09
C GLY A 187 -0.62 7.05 16.40
N ALA A 188 -0.02 6.93 15.22
CA ALA A 188 0.29 5.63 14.64
C ALA A 188 1.33 4.90 15.51
N ASP A 189 1.06 3.64 15.82
CA ASP A 189 2.00 2.76 16.53
C ASP A 189 2.99 2.12 15.55
N ILE A 190 2.59 1.98 14.28
CA ILE A 190 3.42 1.44 13.20
C ILE A 190 3.07 2.14 11.87
N ILE A 191 4.05 2.25 10.99
CA ILE A 191 3.87 2.78 9.63
C ILE A 191 4.36 1.75 8.64
N PHE A 192 3.52 1.45 7.64
CA PHE A 192 3.86 0.57 6.53
C PHE A 192 4.21 1.40 5.30
N ASN A 193 5.38 1.12 4.72
CA ASN A 193 5.79 1.71 3.46
C ASN A 193 5.77 0.64 2.35
N LEU A 194 4.85 0.78 1.40
CA LEU A 194 4.80 -0.09 0.22
C LEU A 194 5.81 0.41 -0.80
N SER A 195 6.80 -0.41 -1.14
CA SER A 195 7.86 0.02 -2.06
C SER A 195 8.09 -0.97 -3.18
N ALA A 196 8.40 -0.44 -4.36
CA ALA A 196 8.93 -1.15 -5.53
C ALA A 196 10.23 -0.47 -5.99
N SER A 197 11.12 -0.22 -5.04
CA SER A 197 12.36 0.51 -5.23
C SER A 197 13.47 -0.40 -5.78
N ASP A 198 14.37 0.18 -6.55
CA ASP A 198 15.60 -0.48 -6.98
C ASP A 198 16.56 -0.72 -5.81
N GLU A 199 17.46 -1.68 -5.97
CA GLU A 199 18.55 -1.93 -5.02
C GLU A 199 19.85 -1.39 -5.61
N LEU A 200 20.36 -0.32 -5.03
CA LEU A 200 21.64 0.29 -5.41
C LEU A 200 22.71 0.01 -4.35
N ILE A 201 23.98 0.01 -4.76
CA ILE A 201 25.10 -0.14 -3.83
C ILE A 201 25.06 0.95 -2.76
N GLY A 202 24.98 0.54 -1.50
CA GLY A 202 24.91 1.44 -0.33
C GLY A 202 23.50 1.92 0.03
N LYS A 203 22.48 1.66 -0.77
CA LYS A 203 21.09 2.05 -0.48
C LYS A 203 20.52 1.30 0.71
N HIS A 204 20.90 0.04 0.88
CA HIS A 204 20.49 -0.78 2.01
C HIS A 204 20.87 -0.16 3.37
N ASP A 205 22.13 0.26 3.53
CA ASP A 205 22.62 0.90 4.75
C ASP A 205 21.90 2.23 5.01
N TYR A 206 21.63 2.98 3.94
CA TYR A 206 20.87 4.22 4.04
C TYR A 206 19.43 3.98 4.46
N LEU A 207 18.74 2.97 3.92
CA LEU A 207 17.39 2.57 4.31
C LEU A 207 17.31 2.14 5.78
N ILE A 208 18.28 1.34 6.24
CA ILE A 208 18.36 0.94 7.65
C ILE A 208 18.57 2.16 8.55
N ASN A 209 19.49 3.05 8.20
CA ASN A 209 19.75 4.24 8.98
C ASN A 209 18.52 5.17 9.03
N LEU A 210 17.82 5.36 7.91
CA LEU A 210 16.60 6.14 7.85
C LEU A 210 15.51 5.51 8.74
N SER A 211 15.30 4.21 8.61
CA SER A 211 14.37 3.44 9.43
C SER A 211 14.70 3.56 10.93
N LEU A 212 15.98 3.44 11.30
CA LEU A 212 16.42 3.56 12.69
C LEU A 212 16.25 4.98 13.25
N ILE A 213 16.44 6.02 12.45
CA ILE A 213 16.22 7.41 12.88
C ILE A 213 14.74 7.67 13.16
N HIS A 214 13.84 7.10 12.36
CA HIS A 214 12.41 7.36 12.48
C HIS A 214 11.66 6.39 13.41
N ILE A 215 12.17 5.19 13.64
CA ILE A 215 11.47 4.12 14.38
C ILE A 215 12.08 3.84 15.74
N SER A 216 13.35 4.12 15.94
CA SER A 216 14.11 3.62 17.09
C SER A 216 14.94 4.67 17.80
N GLU A 217 14.53 5.93 17.84
CA GLU A 217 15.07 6.78 18.89
C GLU A 217 14.64 6.16 20.23
N PRO A 218 15.53 5.38 20.91
CA PRO A 218 15.20 4.91 22.23
C PRO A 218 15.05 6.16 23.07
N THR A 219 14.02 6.23 23.84
CA THR A 219 13.89 7.17 24.94
C THR A 219 15.25 7.24 25.63
N ARG A 220 16.00 8.30 25.36
CA ARG A 220 17.21 8.58 26.13
C ARG A 220 16.78 8.82 27.58
N PRO A 221 17.39 8.17 28.54
CA PRO A 221 17.12 8.42 29.94
C PRO A 221 17.43 9.86 30.33
#